data_80ee91cad50fcddc49f00ce0f5a25d04
#
_entry.id   80ee91cad50fcddc49f00ce0f5a25d04
#
_cell.length_a   1.000
_cell.length_b   1.000
_cell.length_c   1.000
_cell.angle_alpha   90.00
_cell.angle_beta   90.00
_cell.angle_gamma   90.00
#
_symmetry.space_group_name_H-M   'P 1'
#
loop_
_entity.id
_entity.type
_entity.pdbx_description
1 polymer ?
#
loop_
_entity_poly.entity_id
_entity_poly.type
_entity_poly.pdbx_seq_one_letter_code
_entity_poly.pdbx_strand_id
1 'polypeptide(L)'
;MSDTIAAVATPLSAGGIGVIRISGESAIEIADKVVRTTSGKSLASLKGYTAAHGKVYLENEAIDECVALVFRAPKSYTGENTVEISCHGGVLVTKQVLRAVLQSGARPAEAGEFTKRAFLNGKLDLSEAEAVMSLISAQGQQGMKAAFSTLDGALSRKIDSLCSILLSASANMAAWVDYPDDEIPELSNDSLKNSIVTVKNGLTSLLSKFDAGKAITDGVETAIIGKPNVGKSALMNMLSGFSRSIVTDIAGTTRDIVEETVRVGNVVLRLADTAGIRESDDLVESIGVDMAKTRIERATLILAVFDGSASLDQSDKEILDLCKDRDVIGIVNKSDLPSKADIDYLKATLSKVVFISAKEGEGEEELTKAIEEALGTDKIDTSQAMITTERQRVCTEKALSCLEEALDALNIGMTMDAINVCIESAVEALLELTGKKAREAVVDEVFSQFCVGK
;
A
#
# COMPACT_ATOMS: atom_id res chain seq x y z
N MET A 1 -25.48 -13.27 17.01
CA MET A 1 -25.89 -13.24 15.59
C MET A 1 -25.17 -12.04 14.98
N SER A 2 -24.38 -12.23 13.94
CA SER A 2 -23.80 -11.09 13.24
C SER A 2 -24.93 -10.33 12.55
N ASP A 3 -25.02 -9.03 12.80
CA ASP A 3 -26.00 -8.16 12.17
C ASP A 3 -25.72 -8.04 10.65
N THR A 4 -26.75 -7.71 9.89
CA THR A 4 -26.60 -7.49 8.44
C THR A 4 -26.25 -6.05 8.16
N ILE A 5 -25.18 -5.83 7.40
CA ILE A 5 -24.66 -4.53 7.03
C ILE A 5 -24.93 -4.18 5.58
N ALA A 6 -24.97 -2.88 5.28
CA ALA A 6 -25.07 -2.40 3.92
C ALA A 6 -24.29 -1.11 3.72
N ALA A 7 -23.72 -0.94 2.54
CA ALA A 7 -23.08 0.31 2.10
C ALA A 7 -23.10 0.44 0.58
N VAL A 8 -22.81 1.67 0.12
CA VAL A 8 -22.49 1.93 -1.28
C VAL A 8 -21.08 1.43 -1.55
N ALA A 9 -20.91 0.55 -2.54
CA ALA A 9 -19.64 -0.07 -2.90
C ALA A 9 -18.93 0.62 -4.08
N THR A 10 -19.56 1.62 -4.70
CA THR A 10 -19.01 2.46 -5.78
C THR A 10 -18.80 3.89 -5.29
N PRO A 11 -17.92 4.69 -5.93
CA PRO A 11 -17.79 6.10 -5.60
C PRO A 11 -19.14 6.84 -5.66
N LEU A 12 -19.40 7.73 -4.69
CA LEU A 12 -20.59 8.58 -4.64
C LEU A 12 -20.44 9.79 -5.56
N SER A 13 -20.27 9.54 -6.85
CA SER A 13 -20.25 10.55 -7.92
C SER A 13 -21.23 10.18 -9.03
N ALA A 14 -21.58 11.12 -9.89
CA ALA A 14 -22.43 10.83 -11.03
C ALA A 14 -21.71 9.84 -11.98
N GLY A 15 -22.30 8.70 -12.23
CA GLY A 15 -21.76 7.63 -13.08
C GLY A 15 -22.86 6.81 -13.72
N GLY A 16 -22.49 5.82 -14.53
CA GLY A 16 -23.47 4.94 -15.18
C GLY A 16 -24.16 3.97 -14.22
N ILE A 17 -23.43 3.46 -13.23
CA ILE A 17 -23.90 2.40 -12.31
C ILE A 17 -23.47 2.76 -10.88
N GLY A 18 -24.40 2.60 -9.93
CA GLY A 18 -24.16 2.57 -8.49
C GLY A 18 -24.41 1.16 -7.95
N VAL A 19 -23.60 0.70 -7.01
CA VAL A 19 -23.74 -0.62 -6.39
C VAL A 19 -23.90 -0.46 -4.89
N ILE A 20 -24.97 -1.06 -4.36
CA ILE A 20 -25.20 -1.22 -2.92
C ILE A 20 -24.89 -2.67 -2.57
N ARG A 21 -23.98 -2.89 -1.62
CA ARG A 21 -23.64 -4.21 -1.10
C ARG A 21 -24.29 -4.41 0.26
N ILE A 22 -24.86 -5.60 0.43
CA ILE A 22 -25.51 -6.06 1.67
C ILE A 22 -24.82 -7.35 2.06
N SER A 23 -24.36 -7.52 3.31
CA SER A 23 -23.72 -8.74 3.81
C SER A 23 -24.23 -9.10 5.20
N GLY A 24 -24.44 -10.38 5.44
CA GLY A 24 -24.89 -10.92 6.72
C GLY A 24 -25.92 -12.02 6.55
N GLU A 25 -26.35 -12.58 7.66
CA GLU A 25 -27.30 -13.70 7.68
C GLU A 25 -28.61 -13.37 6.94
N SER A 26 -29.17 -12.18 7.19
CA SER A 26 -30.45 -11.70 6.60
C SER A 26 -30.28 -10.92 5.29
N ALA A 27 -29.09 -10.91 4.66
CA ALA A 27 -28.82 -10.09 3.48
C ALA A 27 -29.78 -10.34 2.32
N ILE A 28 -30.10 -11.62 2.06
CA ILE A 28 -31.01 -12.02 0.97
C ILE A 28 -32.44 -11.62 1.30
N GLU A 29 -32.90 -11.82 2.55
CA GLU A 29 -34.26 -11.47 2.98
C GLU A 29 -34.49 -9.95 2.94
N ILE A 30 -33.50 -9.17 3.36
CA ILE A 30 -33.56 -7.70 3.31
C ILE A 30 -33.62 -7.23 1.86
N ALA A 31 -32.76 -7.76 0.99
CA ALA A 31 -32.77 -7.45 -0.43
C ALA A 31 -34.11 -7.82 -1.09
N ASP A 32 -34.72 -8.96 -0.71
CA ASP A 32 -36.01 -9.43 -1.27
C ASP A 32 -37.19 -8.54 -0.88
N LYS A 33 -37.12 -7.82 0.28
CA LYS A 33 -38.12 -6.85 0.68
C LYS A 33 -38.10 -5.58 -0.21
N VAL A 34 -36.92 -5.19 -0.73
CA VAL A 34 -36.75 -3.95 -1.49
C VAL A 34 -36.71 -4.17 -3.00
N VAL A 35 -36.38 -5.37 -3.48
CA VAL A 35 -36.28 -5.68 -4.91
C VAL A 35 -37.44 -6.56 -5.34
N ARG A 36 -38.19 -6.11 -6.34
CA ARG A 36 -39.19 -6.94 -7.02
C ARG A 36 -38.65 -7.33 -8.39
N THR A 37 -38.39 -8.61 -8.58
CA THR A 37 -37.84 -9.14 -9.83
C THR A 37 -38.89 -9.13 -10.94
N THR A 38 -38.44 -8.84 -12.17
CA THR A 38 -39.34 -8.89 -13.36
C THR A 38 -39.92 -10.28 -13.61
N SER A 39 -39.23 -11.34 -13.21
CA SER A 39 -39.68 -12.71 -13.31
C SER A 39 -40.74 -13.11 -12.25
N GLY A 40 -40.97 -12.24 -11.26
CA GLY A 40 -41.84 -12.55 -10.10
C GLY A 40 -41.22 -13.54 -9.10
N LYS A 41 -39.99 -13.98 -9.31
CA LYS A 41 -39.29 -14.88 -8.38
C LYS A 41 -38.67 -14.12 -7.23
N SER A 42 -38.78 -14.62 -6.01
CA SER A 42 -38.04 -14.10 -4.85
C SER A 42 -36.52 -14.31 -5.02
N LEU A 43 -35.72 -13.34 -4.58
CA LEU A 43 -34.27 -13.48 -4.50
C LEU A 43 -33.86 -14.67 -3.60
N ALA A 44 -34.65 -14.95 -2.58
CA ALA A 44 -34.42 -16.08 -1.71
C ALA A 44 -34.50 -17.45 -2.43
N SER A 45 -35.22 -17.53 -3.56
CA SER A 45 -35.29 -18.73 -4.39
C SER A 45 -34.12 -18.93 -5.35
N LEU A 46 -33.28 -17.87 -5.54
CA LEU A 46 -32.15 -17.90 -6.48
C LEU A 46 -31.00 -18.70 -5.91
N LYS A 47 -30.25 -19.35 -6.79
CA LYS A 47 -28.95 -19.97 -6.44
C LYS A 47 -27.89 -18.90 -6.26
N GLY A 48 -26.78 -19.22 -5.57
CA GLY A 48 -25.63 -18.35 -5.52
C GLY A 48 -25.07 -18.08 -6.94
N TYR A 49 -24.46 -16.91 -7.13
CA TYR A 49 -23.95 -16.41 -8.40
C TYR A 49 -25.03 -16.24 -9.48
N THR A 50 -26.25 -15.90 -9.06
CA THR A 50 -27.36 -15.66 -9.98
C THR A 50 -27.80 -14.21 -9.90
N ALA A 51 -27.94 -13.58 -11.07
CA ALA A 51 -28.47 -12.23 -11.21
C ALA A 51 -29.97 -12.25 -11.55
N ALA A 52 -30.69 -11.26 -11.04
CA ALA A 52 -32.09 -11.02 -11.38
C ALA A 52 -32.32 -9.55 -11.72
N HIS A 53 -32.95 -9.29 -12.86
CA HIS A 53 -33.44 -7.96 -13.21
C HIS A 53 -34.74 -7.66 -12.47
N GLY A 54 -34.88 -6.42 -12.01
CA GLY A 54 -36.09 -5.99 -11.26
C GLY A 54 -36.13 -4.50 -11.04
N LYS A 55 -36.95 -4.09 -10.07
CA LYS A 55 -37.08 -2.70 -9.61
C LYS A 55 -36.89 -2.64 -8.10
N VAL A 56 -36.24 -1.55 -7.63
CA VAL A 56 -36.10 -1.23 -6.21
C VAL A 56 -37.28 -0.40 -5.78
N TYR A 57 -37.81 -0.68 -4.60
CA TYR A 57 -38.94 0.02 -3.99
C TYR A 57 -38.56 0.62 -2.63
N LEU A 58 -39.02 1.84 -2.38
CA LEU A 58 -39.03 2.48 -1.08
C LEU A 58 -40.48 2.86 -0.75
N GLU A 59 -41.00 2.43 0.39
CA GLU A 59 -42.38 2.74 0.83
C GLU A 59 -43.45 2.45 -0.26
N ASN A 60 -43.29 1.38 -1.02
CA ASN A 60 -44.10 0.96 -2.18
C ASN A 60 -43.97 1.81 -3.47
N GLU A 61 -43.12 2.82 -3.49
CA GLU A 61 -42.78 3.57 -4.70
C GLU A 61 -41.58 2.97 -5.39
N ALA A 62 -41.65 2.78 -6.71
CA ALA A 62 -40.49 2.31 -7.50
C ALA A 62 -39.48 3.46 -7.61
N ILE A 63 -38.27 3.22 -7.11
CA ILE A 63 -37.19 4.23 -7.15
C ILE A 63 -36.43 4.13 -8.47
N ASP A 64 -36.05 2.89 -8.87
CA ASP A 64 -35.19 2.63 -9.99
C ASP A 64 -35.30 1.20 -10.51
N GLU A 65 -34.81 0.97 -11.73
CA GLU A 65 -34.53 -0.38 -12.23
C GLU A 65 -33.18 -0.87 -11.70
N CYS A 66 -33.07 -2.16 -11.46
CA CYS A 66 -31.84 -2.74 -10.89
C CYS A 66 -31.56 -4.16 -11.41
N VAL A 67 -30.30 -4.55 -11.21
CA VAL A 67 -29.86 -5.94 -11.28
C VAL A 67 -29.38 -6.34 -9.88
N ALA A 68 -30.03 -7.31 -9.27
CA ALA A 68 -29.59 -7.89 -8.00
C ALA A 68 -28.81 -9.16 -8.24
N LEU A 69 -27.58 -9.25 -7.71
CA LEU A 69 -26.70 -10.41 -7.77
C LEU A 69 -26.63 -11.05 -6.37
N VAL A 70 -26.95 -12.34 -6.29
CA VAL A 70 -27.02 -13.08 -5.02
C VAL A 70 -25.78 -13.96 -4.86
N PHE A 71 -25.11 -13.85 -3.71
CA PHE A 71 -24.04 -14.75 -3.28
C PHE A 71 -24.48 -15.47 -1.99
N ARG A 72 -24.24 -16.77 -1.94
CA ARG A 72 -24.56 -17.56 -0.75
C ARG A 72 -23.30 -17.97 -0.01
N ALA A 73 -23.37 -17.89 1.31
CA ALA A 73 -22.30 -18.39 2.18
C ALA A 73 -21.91 -19.84 1.87
N PRO A 74 -20.63 -20.22 1.96
CA PRO A 74 -19.46 -19.37 2.20
C PRO A 74 -18.87 -18.77 0.91
N LYS A 75 -19.54 -18.93 -0.24
CA LYS A 75 -19.05 -18.50 -1.57
C LYS A 75 -19.45 -17.03 -1.85
N SER A 76 -18.86 -16.11 -1.12
CA SER A 76 -18.98 -14.65 -1.27
C SER A 76 -17.68 -13.96 -0.87
N TYR A 77 -17.61 -12.66 -1.02
CA TYR A 77 -16.45 -11.86 -0.59
C TYR A 77 -16.23 -11.96 0.94
N THR A 78 -17.28 -11.74 1.71
CA THR A 78 -17.23 -11.75 3.18
C THR A 78 -17.29 -13.17 3.79
N GLY A 79 -17.60 -14.20 2.99
CA GLY A 79 -17.94 -15.53 3.50
C GLY A 79 -19.39 -15.67 4.00
N GLU A 80 -20.15 -14.55 4.06
CA GLU A 80 -21.56 -14.52 4.47
C GLU A 80 -22.49 -14.52 3.25
N ASN A 81 -23.82 -14.60 3.46
CA ASN A 81 -24.77 -14.28 2.40
C ASN A 81 -24.59 -12.83 1.99
N THR A 82 -24.48 -12.57 0.70
CA THR A 82 -24.26 -11.22 0.18
C THR A 82 -25.18 -10.97 -1.00
N VAL A 83 -25.71 -9.76 -1.09
CA VAL A 83 -26.45 -9.29 -2.27
C VAL A 83 -25.85 -7.97 -2.73
N GLU A 84 -25.60 -7.87 -4.03
CA GLU A 84 -25.21 -6.62 -4.67
C GLU A 84 -26.36 -6.13 -5.56
N ILE A 85 -26.85 -4.92 -5.28
CA ILE A 85 -27.91 -4.26 -6.04
C ILE A 85 -27.24 -3.19 -6.91
N SER A 86 -27.17 -3.42 -8.20
CA SER A 86 -26.73 -2.46 -9.20
C SER A 86 -27.90 -1.64 -9.68
N CYS A 87 -27.84 -0.33 -9.50
CA CYS A 87 -28.83 0.67 -9.91
C CYS A 87 -28.18 1.74 -10.81
N HIS A 88 -28.94 2.74 -11.29
CA HIS A 88 -28.34 3.87 -11.96
C HIS A 88 -27.44 4.67 -11.00
N GLY A 89 -26.27 5.11 -11.49
CA GLY A 89 -25.19 5.72 -10.69
C GLY A 89 -25.40 7.20 -10.35
N GLY A 90 -26.64 7.67 -10.29
CA GLY A 90 -26.96 9.00 -9.78
C GLY A 90 -26.82 9.04 -8.24
N VAL A 91 -26.15 10.07 -7.70
CA VAL A 91 -25.93 10.21 -6.24
C VAL A 91 -27.23 10.09 -5.43
N LEU A 92 -28.32 10.71 -5.91
CA LEU A 92 -29.60 10.66 -5.24
C LEU A 92 -30.22 9.26 -5.30
N VAL A 93 -30.21 8.61 -6.47
CA VAL A 93 -30.75 7.27 -6.66
C VAL A 93 -30.02 6.27 -5.76
N THR A 94 -28.68 6.27 -5.79
CA THR A 94 -27.85 5.38 -4.97
C THR A 94 -28.13 5.55 -3.47
N LYS A 95 -28.29 6.81 -2.99
CA LYS A 95 -28.66 7.10 -1.59
C LYS A 95 -30.06 6.60 -1.25
N GLN A 96 -31.02 6.72 -2.16
CA GLN A 96 -32.40 6.24 -1.94
C GLN A 96 -32.44 4.70 -1.89
N VAL A 97 -31.71 4.01 -2.75
CA VAL A 97 -31.60 2.54 -2.72
C VAL A 97 -30.95 2.08 -1.40
N LEU A 98 -29.85 2.72 -0.96
CA LEU A 98 -29.26 2.40 0.34
C LEU A 98 -30.27 2.64 1.47
N ARG A 99 -30.99 3.76 1.46
CA ARG A 99 -32.04 4.07 2.46
C ARG A 99 -33.11 2.97 2.51
N ALA A 100 -33.59 2.48 1.36
CA ALA A 100 -34.57 1.40 1.31
C ALA A 100 -34.04 0.12 2.00
N VAL A 101 -32.79 -0.23 1.76
CA VAL A 101 -32.11 -1.37 2.37
C VAL A 101 -31.98 -1.22 3.89
N LEU A 102 -31.56 -0.03 4.36
CA LEU A 102 -31.41 0.26 5.79
C LEU A 102 -32.76 0.22 6.52
N GLN A 103 -33.81 0.80 5.94
CA GLN A 103 -35.18 0.75 6.50
C GLN A 103 -35.74 -0.67 6.54
N SER A 104 -35.21 -1.58 5.69
CA SER A 104 -35.66 -3.00 5.65
C SER A 104 -34.94 -3.89 6.66
N GLY A 105 -33.98 -3.35 7.45
CA GLY A 105 -33.38 -4.01 8.59
C GLY A 105 -31.84 -4.22 8.52
N ALA A 106 -31.16 -3.69 7.52
CA ALA A 106 -29.71 -3.59 7.54
C ALA A 106 -29.26 -2.38 8.37
N ARG A 107 -28.05 -2.45 8.98
CA ARG A 107 -27.39 -1.26 9.48
C ARG A 107 -26.33 -0.73 8.50
N PRO A 108 -25.93 0.53 8.59
CA PRO A 108 -24.78 1.03 7.84
C PRO A 108 -23.52 0.23 8.18
N ALA A 109 -22.70 -0.09 7.17
CA ALA A 109 -21.39 -0.67 7.38
C ALA A 109 -20.40 0.39 7.87
N GLU A 110 -19.49 -0.02 8.73
CA GLU A 110 -18.33 0.78 9.14
C GLU A 110 -17.24 0.76 8.05
N ALA A 111 -16.20 1.59 8.22
CA ALA A 111 -15.03 1.59 7.34
C ALA A 111 -14.37 0.20 7.36
N GLY A 112 -14.07 -0.36 6.19
CA GLY A 112 -13.42 -1.67 6.05
C GLY A 112 -14.22 -2.89 6.52
N GLU A 113 -15.48 -2.73 6.94
CA GLU A 113 -16.20 -3.82 7.62
C GLU A 113 -16.43 -5.06 6.75
N PHE A 114 -16.64 -4.91 5.45
CA PHE A 114 -16.76 -6.09 4.57
C PHE A 114 -15.47 -6.89 4.49
N THR A 115 -14.31 -6.20 4.38
CA THR A 115 -13.00 -6.85 4.34
C THR A 115 -12.63 -7.42 5.72
N LYS A 116 -13.00 -6.74 6.82
CA LYS A 116 -12.85 -7.27 8.19
C LYS A 116 -13.63 -8.58 8.37
N ARG A 117 -14.86 -8.64 7.87
CA ARG A 117 -15.66 -9.90 7.90
C ARG A 117 -15.04 -10.98 7.03
N ALA A 118 -14.50 -10.63 5.86
CA ALA A 118 -13.76 -11.59 5.02
C ALA A 118 -12.55 -12.17 5.77
N PHE A 119 -11.78 -11.33 6.47
CA PHE A 119 -10.68 -11.76 7.33
C PHE A 119 -11.16 -12.66 8.48
N LEU A 120 -12.15 -12.24 9.25
CA LEU A 120 -12.71 -13.03 10.37
C LEU A 120 -13.28 -14.39 9.93
N ASN A 121 -13.82 -14.47 8.72
CA ASN A 121 -14.34 -15.69 8.13
C ASN A 121 -13.26 -16.50 7.37
N GLY A 122 -11.98 -16.14 7.49
CA GLY A 122 -10.86 -16.87 6.91
C GLY A 122 -10.81 -16.85 5.38
N LYS A 123 -11.42 -15.83 4.74
CA LYS A 123 -11.37 -15.64 3.28
C LYS A 123 -10.08 -14.97 2.83
N LEU A 124 -9.54 -14.13 3.69
CA LEU A 124 -8.30 -13.37 3.52
C LEU A 124 -7.52 -13.42 4.83
N ASP A 125 -6.21 -13.36 4.76
CA ASP A 125 -5.39 -13.04 5.91
C ASP A 125 -5.18 -11.52 6.05
N LEU A 126 -4.47 -11.07 7.10
CA LEU A 126 -4.32 -9.64 7.34
C LEU A 126 -3.43 -8.95 6.30
N SER A 127 -2.41 -9.65 5.76
CA SER A 127 -1.55 -9.14 4.69
C SER A 127 -2.32 -9.00 3.38
N GLU A 128 -3.17 -9.98 3.06
CA GLU A 128 -4.06 -9.96 1.90
C GLU A 128 -5.12 -8.86 2.02
N ALA A 129 -5.64 -8.65 3.24
CA ALA A 129 -6.56 -7.55 3.51
C ALA A 129 -5.90 -6.18 3.27
N GLU A 130 -4.70 -5.94 3.81
CA GLU A 130 -3.93 -4.71 3.53
C GLU A 130 -3.69 -4.52 2.03
N ALA A 131 -3.41 -5.61 1.30
CA ALA A 131 -3.19 -5.57 -0.14
C ALA A 131 -4.44 -5.14 -0.94
N VAL A 132 -5.66 -5.36 -0.43
CA VAL A 132 -6.90 -4.83 -1.05
C VAL A 132 -6.84 -3.30 -1.13
N MET A 133 -6.41 -2.62 -0.06
CA MET A 133 -6.29 -1.16 -0.07
C MET A 133 -5.15 -0.69 -0.96
N SER A 134 -3.99 -1.35 -0.89
CA SER A 134 -2.86 -1.05 -1.77
C SER A 134 -3.23 -1.19 -3.25
N LEU A 135 -4.04 -2.20 -3.60
CA LEU A 135 -4.52 -2.39 -4.98
C LEU A 135 -5.49 -1.28 -5.43
N ILE A 136 -6.36 -0.81 -4.54
CA ILE A 136 -7.33 0.25 -4.84
C ILE A 136 -6.61 1.60 -4.99
N SER A 137 -5.62 1.88 -4.16
CA SER A 137 -4.85 3.13 -4.16
C SER A 137 -3.69 3.14 -5.15
N ALA A 138 -3.38 2.01 -5.80
CA ALA A 138 -2.26 1.89 -6.72
C ALA A 138 -2.37 2.86 -7.89
N GLN A 139 -1.39 3.76 -8.02
CA GLN A 139 -1.30 4.74 -9.10
C GLN A 139 -0.33 4.31 -10.21
N GLY A 140 0.55 3.32 -9.92
CA GLY A 140 1.55 2.79 -10.86
C GLY A 140 1.34 1.32 -11.19
N GLN A 141 1.80 0.90 -12.38
CA GLN A 141 1.65 -0.49 -12.83
C GLN A 141 2.40 -1.49 -11.93
N GLN A 142 3.56 -1.13 -11.43
CA GLN A 142 4.34 -1.99 -10.53
C GLN A 142 3.70 -2.08 -9.15
N GLY A 143 3.16 -0.96 -8.62
CA GLY A 143 2.38 -0.96 -7.37
C GLY A 143 1.16 -1.86 -7.47
N MET A 144 0.42 -1.77 -8.58
CA MET A 144 -0.71 -2.65 -8.84
C MET A 144 -0.29 -4.14 -8.86
N LYS A 145 0.83 -4.48 -9.55
CA LYS A 145 1.35 -5.86 -9.59
C LYS A 145 1.79 -6.36 -8.23
N ALA A 146 2.50 -5.52 -7.45
CA ALA A 146 2.96 -5.85 -6.10
C ALA A 146 1.77 -6.11 -5.16
N ALA A 147 0.78 -5.21 -5.17
CA ALA A 147 -0.43 -5.36 -4.38
C ALA A 147 -1.22 -6.62 -4.79
N PHE A 148 -1.36 -6.89 -6.08
CA PHE A 148 -2.02 -8.09 -6.57
C PHE A 148 -1.27 -9.37 -6.17
N SER A 149 0.07 -9.39 -6.24
CA SER A 149 0.90 -10.52 -5.80
C SER A 149 0.71 -10.82 -4.31
N THR A 150 0.64 -9.77 -3.47
CA THR A 150 0.36 -9.91 -2.02
C THR A 150 -1.06 -10.41 -1.78
N LEU A 151 -2.06 -9.86 -2.49
CA LEU A 151 -3.45 -10.31 -2.42
C LEU A 151 -3.62 -11.77 -2.86
N ASP A 152 -2.81 -12.23 -3.82
CA ASP A 152 -2.75 -13.64 -4.24
C ASP A 152 -1.99 -14.54 -3.26
N GLY A 153 -1.59 -14.01 -2.10
CA GLY A 153 -0.99 -14.76 -1.00
C GLY A 153 0.52 -15.02 -1.14
N ALA A 154 1.26 -14.30 -1.97
CA ALA A 154 2.70 -14.53 -2.13
C ALA A 154 3.48 -14.30 -0.82
N LEU A 155 3.15 -13.24 -0.07
CA LEU A 155 3.76 -12.95 1.22
C LEU A 155 3.38 -14.02 2.25
N SER A 156 2.12 -14.37 2.35
CA SER A 156 1.59 -15.35 3.31
C SER A 156 2.23 -16.72 3.12
N ARG A 157 2.31 -17.20 1.87
CA ARG A 157 3.02 -18.46 1.56
C ARG A 157 4.50 -18.43 1.97
N LYS A 158 5.17 -17.29 1.76
CA LYS A 158 6.58 -17.13 2.17
C LYS A 158 6.73 -17.17 3.68
N ILE A 159 5.89 -16.44 4.42
CA ILE A 159 5.89 -16.43 5.89
C ILE A 159 5.54 -17.81 6.45
N ASP A 160 4.52 -18.48 5.92
CA ASP A 160 4.15 -19.84 6.33
C ASP A 160 5.29 -20.85 6.12
N SER A 161 6.02 -20.74 5.01
CA SER A 161 7.21 -21.56 4.76
C SER A 161 8.30 -21.32 5.81
N LEU A 162 8.56 -20.07 6.18
CA LEU A 162 9.54 -19.71 7.22
C LEU A 162 9.08 -20.16 8.61
N CYS A 163 7.81 -19.97 8.94
CA CYS A 163 7.20 -20.47 10.19
C CYS A 163 7.31 -21.99 10.30
N SER A 164 7.07 -22.72 9.23
CA SER A 164 7.13 -24.20 9.26
C SER A 164 8.51 -24.73 9.61
N ILE A 165 9.59 -24.07 9.19
CA ILE A 165 10.96 -24.41 9.55
C ILE A 165 11.17 -24.24 11.06
N LEU A 166 10.74 -23.10 11.63
CA LEU A 166 10.87 -22.80 13.06
C LEU A 166 10.00 -23.73 13.92
N LEU A 167 8.75 -23.98 13.51
CA LEU A 167 7.84 -24.88 14.21
C LEU A 167 8.38 -26.33 14.23
N SER A 168 8.98 -26.78 13.13
CA SER A 168 9.63 -28.11 13.10
C SER A 168 10.82 -28.17 14.04
N ALA A 169 11.64 -27.12 14.12
CA ALA A 169 12.75 -27.03 15.06
C ALA A 169 12.26 -27.01 16.52
N SER A 170 11.24 -26.21 16.84
CA SER A 170 10.61 -26.11 18.17
C SER A 170 10.00 -27.45 18.60
N ALA A 171 9.26 -28.13 17.71
CA ALA A 171 8.66 -29.44 17.99
C ALA A 171 9.73 -30.50 18.28
N ASN A 172 10.84 -30.53 17.53
CA ASN A 172 11.94 -31.45 17.76
C ASN A 172 12.65 -31.19 19.10
N MET A 173 12.82 -29.90 19.48
CA MET A 173 13.37 -29.54 20.80
C MET A 173 12.46 -29.98 21.94
N ALA A 174 11.15 -29.72 21.84
CA ALA A 174 10.19 -30.13 22.84
C ALA A 174 10.18 -31.67 22.99
N ALA A 175 10.15 -32.43 21.89
CA ALA A 175 10.20 -33.87 21.94
C ALA A 175 11.49 -34.40 22.63
N TRP A 176 12.64 -33.79 22.36
CA TRP A 176 13.90 -34.19 22.99
C TRP A 176 13.95 -33.89 24.48
N VAL A 177 13.32 -32.79 24.92
CA VAL A 177 13.24 -32.42 26.36
C VAL A 177 12.26 -33.32 27.10
N ASP A 178 11.09 -33.62 26.51
CA ASP A 178 10.01 -34.38 27.14
C ASP A 178 10.26 -35.88 27.18
N TYR A 179 11.04 -36.42 26.24
CA TYR A 179 11.30 -37.87 26.07
C TYR A 179 12.79 -38.19 25.97
N PRO A 180 13.61 -37.91 27.00
CA PRO A 180 15.07 -38.08 26.96
C PRO A 180 15.50 -39.52 26.85
N ASP A 181 14.65 -40.51 27.19
CA ASP A 181 14.96 -41.94 27.15
C ASP A 181 14.53 -42.61 25.82
N ASP A 182 13.82 -41.92 24.94
CA ASP A 182 13.42 -42.42 23.64
C ASP A 182 14.53 -42.20 22.59
N GLU A 183 14.66 -43.12 21.62
CA GLU A 183 15.61 -43.00 20.49
C GLU A 183 15.24 -41.85 19.53
N ILE A 184 14.93 -40.65 20.07
CA ILE A 184 14.72 -39.45 19.26
C ILE A 184 16.06 -38.98 18.76
N PRO A 185 16.26 -38.78 17.41
CA PRO A 185 17.51 -38.31 16.88
C PRO A 185 17.89 -36.98 17.58
N GLU A 186 19.09 -36.98 18.17
CA GLU A 186 19.64 -35.79 18.82
C GLU A 186 19.61 -34.63 17.83
N LEU A 187 18.89 -33.55 18.20
CA LEU A 187 18.90 -32.36 17.41
C LEU A 187 20.31 -31.75 17.48
N SER A 188 21.11 -31.95 16.45
CA SER A 188 22.45 -31.37 16.45
C SER A 188 22.33 -29.84 16.48
N ASN A 189 23.18 -29.19 17.30
CA ASN A 189 23.27 -27.73 17.36
C ASN A 189 23.45 -27.12 15.96
N ASP A 190 24.15 -27.81 15.07
CA ASP A 190 24.36 -27.39 13.67
C ASP A 190 23.05 -27.40 12.87
N SER A 191 22.21 -28.42 13.05
CA SER A 191 20.89 -28.48 12.37
C SER A 191 19.97 -27.36 12.84
N LEU A 192 19.89 -27.12 14.15
CA LEU A 192 19.12 -26.02 14.72
C LEU A 192 19.64 -24.67 14.24
N LYS A 193 20.95 -24.46 14.30
CA LYS A 193 21.62 -23.26 13.78
C LYS A 193 21.28 -23.01 12.30
N ASN A 194 21.36 -24.05 11.47
CA ASN A 194 21.04 -23.95 10.05
C ASN A 194 19.58 -23.57 9.82
N SER A 195 18.63 -24.09 10.59
CA SER A 195 17.22 -23.73 10.53
C SER A 195 17.01 -22.25 10.86
N ILE A 196 17.59 -21.78 11.97
CA ILE A 196 17.49 -20.37 12.40
C ILE A 196 18.13 -19.44 11.36
N VAL A 197 19.33 -19.76 10.87
CA VAL A 197 20.05 -18.96 9.85
C VAL A 197 19.26 -18.92 8.55
N THR A 198 18.65 -20.02 8.13
CA THR A 198 17.82 -20.05 6.91
C THR A 198 16.64 -19.08 7.01
N VAL A 199 15.94 -19.08 8.15
CA VAL A 199 14.82 -18.17 8.36
C VAL A 199 15.30 -16.72 8.50
N LYS A 200 16.38 -16.49 9.27
CA LYS A 200 17.01 -15.16 9.40
C LYS A 200 17.34 -14.58 8.02
N ASN A 201 18.00 -15.33 7.15
CA ASN A 201 18.34 -14.88 5.80
C ASN A 201 17.08 -14.56 4.96
N GLY A 202 16.04 -15.39 5.10
CA GLY A 202 14.75 -15.15 4.44
C GLY A 202 14.09 -13.84 4.86
N LEU A 203 14.07 -13.54 6.17
CA LEU A 203 13.52 -12.30 6.73
C LEU A 203 14.38 -11.08 6.37
N THR A 204 15.71 -11.20 6.43
CA THR A 204 16.62 -10.13 6.01
C THR A 204 16.42 -9.77 4.54
N SER A 205 16.21 -10.78 3.68
CA SER A 205 15.91 -10.55 2.26
C SER A 205 14.56 -9.84 2.04
N LEU A 206 13.55 -10.06 2.88
CA LEU A 206 12.29 -9.32 2.83
C LEU A 206 12.50 -7.87 3.27
N LEU A 207 13.21 -7.64 4.39
CA LEU A 207 13.49 -6.30 4.92
C LEU A 207 14.33 -5.46 3.97
N SER A 208 15.34 -6.04 3.31
CA SER A 208 16.20 -5.30 2.37
C SER A 208 15.47 -4.74 1.15
N LYS A 209 14.26 -5.21 0.87
CA LYS A 209 13.41 -4.74 -0.24
C LYS A 209 12.28 -3.82 0.21
N PHE A 210 12.19 -3.53 1.52
CA PHE A 210 11.05 -2.80 2.08
C PHE A 210 10.91 -1.39 1.50
N ASP A 211 11.97 -0.57 1.53
CA ASP A 211 11.92 0.82 1.10
C ASP A 211 11.56 0.94 -0.38
N ALA A 212 12.17 0.09 -1.21
CA ALA A 212 11.85 0.04 -2.64
C ALA A 212 10.42 -0.49 -2.90
N GLY A 213 9.96 -1.47 -2.12
CA GLY A 213 8.58 -1.96 -2.17
C GLY A 213 7.58 -0.86 -1.81
N LYS A 214 7.84 -0.12 -0.74
CA LYS A 214 7.02 1.03 -0.30
C LYS A 214 7.02 2.15 -1.34
N ALA A 215 8.17 2.45 -1.95
CA ALA A 215 8.27 3.43 -3.03
C ALA A 215 7.39 3.05 -4.24
N ILE A 216 7.29 1.77 -4.56
CA ILE A 216 6.48 1.25 -5.67
C ILE A 216 4.97 1.30 -5.33
N THR A 217 4.58 0.97 -4.08
CA THR A 217 3.15 0.88 -3.69
C THR A 217 2.56 2.22 -3.31
N ASP A 218 3.24 2.97 -2.45
CA ASP A 218 2.73 4.21 -1.86
C ASP A 218 3.14 5.45 -2.65
N GLY A 219 4.16 5.30 -3.51
CA GLY A 219 4.83 6.44 -4.13
C GLY A 219 5.80 7.14 -3.18
N VAL A 220 6.54 8.12 -3.69
CA VAL A 220 7.66 8.75 -3.00
C VAL A 220 7.41 10.25 -2.82
N GLU A 221 7.43 10.72 -1.58
CA GLU A 221 7.41 12.16 -1.28
C GLU A 221 8.67 12.81 -1.82
N THR A 222 8.50 13.68 -2.81
CA THR A 222 9.59 14.25 -3.59
C THR A 222 9.58 15.77 -3.52
N ALA A 223 10.71 16.36 -3.14
CA ALA A 223 10.91 17.80 -3.18
C ALA A 223 11.72 18.20 -4.40
N ILE A 224 11.23 19.20 -5.14
CA ILE A 224 12.01 19.87 -6.19
C ILE A 224 12.51 21.19 -5.63
N ILE A 225 13.83 21.32 -5.52
CA ILE A 225 14.51 22.51 -4.97
C ILE A 225 15.51 23.09 -5.95
N GLY A 226 15.83 24.35 -5.78
CA GLY A 226 16.76 25.07 -6.65
C GLY A 226 16.45 26.56 -6.63
N LYS A 227 17.38 27.38 -7.10
CA LYS A 227 17.23 28.85 -7.21
C LYS A 227 16.02 29.24 -8.11
N PRO A 228 15.58 30.51 -8.07
CA PRO A 228 14.73 31.06 -9.10
C PRO A 228 15.31 30.88 -10.50
N ASN A 229 14.50 30.66 -11.51
CA ASN A 229 14.88 30.61 -12.93
C ASN A 229 15.83 29.45 -13.37
N VAL A 230 16.13 28.47 -12.50
CA VAL A 230 16.90 27.27 -12.90
C VAL A 230 16.08 26.28 -13.73
N GLY A 231 14.75 26.48 -13.81
CA GLY A 231 13.85 25.67 -14.62
C GLY A 231 13.07 24.60 -13.85
N LYS A 232 12.78 24.84 -12.54
CA LYS A 232 11.96 23.93 -11.74
C LYS A 232 10.57 23.68 -12.35
N SER A 233 9.89 24.75 -12.79
CA SER A 233 8.57 24.63 -13.44
C SER A 233 8.65 23.91 -14.80
N ALA A 234 9.74 24.08 -15.54
CA ALA A 234 9.98 23.34 -16.78
C ALA A 234 10.22 21.84 -16.51
N LEU A 235 10.99 21.53 -15.46
CA LEU A 235 11.17 20.15 -15.00
C LEU A 235 9.84 19.52 -14.57
N MET A 236 9.01 20.23 -13.82
CA MET A 236 7.68 19.75 -13.45
C MET A 236 6.81 19.48 -14.68
N ASN A 237 6.80 20.38 -15.65
CA ASN A 237 6.05 20.18 -16.89
C ASN A 237 6.58 18.98 -17.70
N MET A 238 7.88 18.80 -17.75
CA MET A 238 8.53 17.63 -18.35
C MET A 238 8.11 16.36 -17.63
N LEU A 239 8.21 16.29 -16.30
CA LEU A 239 7.76 15.16 -15.49
C LEU A 239 6.24 14.90 -15.65
N SER A 240 5.41 15.93 -15.67
CA SER A 240 3.94 15.81 -15.86
C SER A 240 3.57 15.38 -17.28
N GLY A 241 4.45 15.61 -18.26
CA GLY A 241 4.29 15.13 -19.64
C GLY A 241 4.40 13.62 -19.80
N PHE A 242 5.09 12.93 -18.88
CA PHE A 242 5.27 11.46 -18.89
C PHE A 242 3.96 10.68 -18.74
N SER A 243 3.01 11.22 -18.01
CA SER A 243 1.70 10.63 -17.92
C SER A 243 0.71 11.66 -17.37
N ARG A 244 -0.20 12.14 -18.17
CA ARG A 244 -1.45 12.71 -17.66
C ARG A 244 -2.20 11.59 -16.96
N SER A 245 -1.76 11.23 -15.76
CA SER A 245 -2.56 10.42 -14.85
C SER A 245 -3.86 11.17 -14.64
N ILE A 246 -4.95 10.49 -14.88
CA ILE A 246 -6.28 10.94 -14.50
C ILE A 246 -6.19 11.24 -13.01
N VAL A 247 -6.15 12.53 -12.67
CA VAL A 247 -6.35 13.00 -11.29
C VAL A 247 -7.76 12.54 -10.95
N THR A 248 -7.88 11.42 -10.27
CA THR A 248 -9.14 11.05 -9.64
C THR A 248 -9.19 11.87 -8.36
N ASP A 249 -10.01 12.94 -8.41
CA ASP A 249 -10.51 13.57 -7.20
C ASP A 249 -11.20 12.47 -6.38
N ILE A 250 -10.48 11.88 -5.44
CA ILE A 250 -11.11 11.03 -4.41
C ILE A 250 -11.87 12.00 -3.52
N ALA A 251 -13.15 12.13 -3.79
CA ALA A 251 -14.06 12.95 -3.01
C ALA A 251 -14.10 12.38 -1.57
N GLY A 252 -13.43 13.06 -0.64
CA GLY A 252 -13.43 12.66 0.78
C GLY A 252 -12.36 13.32 1.64
N THR A 253 -11.30 13.87 1.07
CA THR A 253 -10.24 14.54 1.84
C THR A 253 -10.26 16.05 1.57
N THR A 254 -11.23 16.73 2.18
CA THR A 254 -11.27 18.18 2.22
C THR A 254 -10.32 18.67 3.30
N ARG A 255 -9.12 19.10 2.92
CA ARG A 255 -8.23 20.09 3.59
C ARG A 255 -6.73 19.90 3.37
N ASP A 256 -6.30 18.96 2.55
CA ASP A 256 -4.86 18.76 2.34
C ASP A 256 -4.40 19.47 1.05
N ILE A 257 -3.20 20.01 1.14
CA ILE A 257 -2.38 20.65 0.11
C ILE A 257 -2.51 19.85 -1.20
N VAL A 258 -2.77 20.53 -2.31
CA VAL A 258 -2.84 19.91 -3.64
C VAL A 258 -1.48 19.30 -3.96
N GLU A 259 -1.33 18.01 -3.68
CA GLU A 259 -0.16 17.23 -4.08
C GLU A 259 -0.34 16.85 -5.56
N GLU A 260 0.61 17.24 -6.38
CA GLU A 260 0.65 16.77 -7.78
C GLU A 260 1.40 15.45 -7.82
N THR A 261 0.76 14.41 -8.33
CA THR A 261 1.38 13.09 -8.50
C THR A 261 1.86 12.91 -9.93
N VAL A 262 3.11 12.52 -10.10
CA VAL A 262 3.74 12.31 -11.40
C VAL A 262 4.31 10.91 -11.47
N ARG A 263 4.03 10.20 -12.54
CA ARG A 263 4.62 8.89 -12.77
C ARG A 263 5.93 9.00 -13.53
N VAL A 264 7.01 8.48 -12.96
CA VAL A 264 8.34 8.41 -13.57
C VAL A 264 8.78 6.95 -13.60
N GLY A 265 8.84 6.36 -14.77
CA GLY A 265 9.14 4.94 -14.93
C GLY A 265 8.18 4.04 -14.12
N ASN A 266 8.72 3.29 -13.18
CA ASN A 266 8.01 2.35 -12.32
C ASN A 266 7.52 2.96 -11.01
N VAL A 267 7.84 4.22 -10.71
CA VAL A 267 7.57 4.90 -9.44
C VAL A 267 6.59 6.05 -9.64
N VAL A 268 5.82 6.34 -8.62
CA VAL A 268 4.97 7.54 -8.52
C VAL A 268 5.65 8.53 -7.58
N LEU A 269 5.97 9.72 -8.07
CA LEU A 269 6.47 10.82 -7.27
C LEU A 269 5.30 11.68 -6.79
N ARG A 270 5.20 11.90 -5.49
CA ARG A 270 4.27 12.84 -4.87
C ARG A 270 4.99 14.14 -4.64
N LEU A 271 4.67 15.15 -5.45
CA LEU A 271 5.33 16.45 -5.41
C LEU A 271 4.63 17.33 -4.40
N ALA A 272 5.32 17.67 -3.32
CA ALA A 272 4.78 18.52 -2.26
C ALA A 272 4.65 19.97 -2.75
N ASP A 273 3.45 20.57 -2.57
CA ASP A 273 3.13 21.99 -2.73
C ASP A 273 3.53 22.62 -4.09
N THR A 274 2.80 22.23 -5.14
CA THR A 274 2.97 22.78 -6.49
C THR A 274 2.43 24.19 -6.68
N ALA A 275 1.52 24.66 -5.79
CA ALA A 275 0.91 25.97 -5.88
C ALA A 275 1.94 27.13 -5.77
N GLY A 276 2.94 26.99 -4.91
CA GLY A 276 4.02 27.96 -4.76
C GLY A 276 5.03 28.00 -5.93
N ILE A 277 5.04 26.96 -6.78
CA ILE A 277 5.96 26.88 -7.92
C ILE A 277 5.34 27.48 -9.20
N ARG A 278 4.00 27.52 -9.28
CA ARG A 278 3.26 28.04 -10.45
C ARG A 278 2.97 29.53 -10.42
N GLU A 279 2.95 30.19 -9.27
CA GLU A 279 2.40 31.55 -9.13
C GLU A 279 3.40 32.67 -8.82
N SER A 280 4.68 32.43 -8.60
CA SER A 280 5.58 33.54 -8.23
C SER A 280 6.98 33.43 -8.83
N ASP A 281 7.17 34.11 -9.95
CA ASP A 281 8.51 34.47 -10.43
C ASP A 281 9.12 35.69 -9.70
N ASP A 282 8.35 36.46 -8.87
CA ASP A 282 8.80 37.83 -8.49
C ASP A 282 8.62 38.26 -7.01
N LEU A 283 8.10 37.47 -6.10
CA LEU A 283 7.97 37.92 -4.70
C LEU A 283 8.30 36.81 -3.71
N VAL A 284 9.44 36.92 -3.06
CA VAL A 284 9.82 36.28 -1.78
C VAL A 284 11.20 35.60 -1.80
N GLU A 285 12.24 36.39 -1.81
CA GLU A 285 13.62 35.93 -1.59
C GLU A 285 13.90 35.42 -0.15
N SER A 286 13.13 35.85 0.84
CA SER A 286 13.33 35.46 2.26
C SER A 286 12.45 34.32 2.75
N ILE A 287 11.34 34.04 2.11
CA ILE A 287 10.46 32.91 2.46
C ILE A 287 10.97 31.58 1.84
N GLY A 288 11.82 31.65 0.83
CA GLY A 288 12.31 30.50 0.07
C GLY A 288 13.15 29.49 0.87
N VAL A 289 13.99 29.91 1.78
CA VAL A 289 14.91 29.03 2.52
C VAL A 289 14.18 28.23 3.60
N ASP A 290 13.27 28.84 4.34
CA ASP A 290 12.53 28.15 5.40
C ASP A 290 11.50 27.18 4.82
N MET A 291 10.84 27.54 3.71
CA MET A 291 9.97 26.61 2.98
C MET A 291 10.76 25.47 2.34
N ALA A 292 11.95 25.70 1.81
CA ALA A 292 12.83 24.67 1.30
C ALA A 292 13.23 23.68 2.40
N LYS A 293 13.57 24.16 3.60
CA LYS A 293 13.90 23.32 4.75
C LYS A 293 12.73 22.39 5.12
N THR A 294 11.53 22.94 5.25
CA THR A 294 10.33 22.15 5.60
C THR A 294 10.02 21.09 4.53
N ARG A 295 10.24 21.41 3.25
CA ARG A 295 10.06 20.44 2.14
C ARG A 295 11.13 19.35 2.17
N ILE A 296 12.39 19.71 2.40
CA ILE A 296 13.51 18.79 2.51
C ILE A 296 13.31 17.82 3.70
N GLU A 297 12.80 18.33 4.84
CA GLU A 297 12.57 17.52 6.03
C GLU A 297 11.56 16.37 5.81
N ARG A 298 10.54 16.60 4.99
CA ARG A 298 9.49 15.62 4.70
C ARG A 298 9.78 14.72 3.49
N ALA A 299 10.60 15.21 2.57
CA ALA A 299 10.88 14.49 1.33
C ALA A 299 11.76 13.25 1.57
N THR A 300 11.37 12.15 0.94
CA THR A 300 12.19 10.92 0.83
C THR A 300 13.20 11.06 -0.31
N LEU A 301 12.84 11.75 -1.39
CA LEU A 301 13.72 12.02 -2.54
C LEU A 301 13.79 13.52 -2.79
N ILE A 302 14.99 14.03 -3.04
CA ILE A 302 15.22 15.44 -3.37
C ILE A 302 15.76 15.53 -4.80
N LEU A 303 15.09 16.34 -5.63
CA LEU A 303 15.54 16.73 -6.96
C LEU A 303 16.11 18.16 -6.88
N ALA A 304 17.42 18.28 -6.76
CA ALA A 304 18.12 19.57 -6.66
C ALA A 304 18.47 20.08 -8.07
N VAL A 305 17.84 21.17 -8.50
CA VAL A 305 17.95 21.69 -9.87
C VAL A 305 18.95 22.85 -9.92
N PHE A 306 19.93 22.74 -10.82
CA PHE A 306 20.98 23.71 -11.07
C PHE A 306 20.94 24.19 -12.53
N ASP A 307 21.31 25.45 -12.79
CA ASP A 307 21.41 25.99 -14.13
C ASP A 307 22.80 25.66 -14.72
N GLY A 308 22.85 24.77 -15.71
CA GLY A 308 24.07 24.37 -16.38
C GLY A 308 24.74 25.50 -17.16
N SER A 309 24.00 26.53 -17.56
CA SER A 309 24.51 27.68 -18.33
C SER A 309 25.11 28.79 -17.47
N ALA A 310 25.04 28.69 -16.13
CA ALA A 310 25.55 29.68 -15.18
C ALA A 310 26.57 29.04 -14.22
N SER A 311 27.50 29.84 -13.70
CA SER A 311 28.40 29.39 -12.65
C SER A 311 27.66 29.21 -11.33
N LEU A 312 28.05 28.20 -10.54
CA LEU A 312 27.50 27.99 -9.21
C LEU A 312 27.86 29.19 -8.29
N ASP A 313 26.86 29.71 -7.60
CA ASP A 313 27.02 30.79 -6.64
C ASP A 313 26.82 30.33 -5.19
N GLN A 314 26.75 31.28 -4.26
CA GLN A 314 26.61 31.00 -2.84
C GLN A 314 25.27 30.32 -2.51
N SER A 315 24.16 30.68 -3.19
CA SER A 315 22.85 30.08 -2.98
C SER A 315 22.82 28.64 -3.43
N ASP A 316 23.53 28.25 -4.51
CA ASP A 316 23.67 26.86 -4.92
C ASP A 316 24.38 26.01 -3.86
N LYS A 317 25.43 26.60 -3.23
CA LYS A 317 26.17 25.93 -2.16
C LYS A 317 25.32 25.76 -0.89
N GLU A 318 24.52 26.74 -0.55
CA GLU A 318 23.57 26.65 0.58
C GLU A 318 22.53 25.55 0.36
N ILE A 319 22.01 25.40 -0.87
CA ILE A 319 21.12 24.31 -1.24
C ILE A 319 21.83 22.96 -1.07
N LEU A 320 23.07 22.83 -1.54
CA LEU A 320 23.87 21.61 -1.39
C LEU A 320 24.14 21.29 0.10
N ASP A 321 24.40 22.29 0.93
CA ASP A 321 24.60 22.13 2.37
C ASP A 321 23.32 21.64 3.08
N LEU A 322 22.14 22.12 2.66
CA LEU A 322 20.85 21.66 3.19
C LEU A 322 20.51 20.21 2.80
N CYS A 323 21.14 19.73 1.73
CA CYS A 323 20.92 18.37 1.20
C CYS A 323 21.87 17.31 1.76
N LYS A 324 22.81 17.70 2.65
CA LYS A 324 23.75 16.74 3.27
C LYS A 324 23.00 15.63 4.01
N ASP A 325 23.49 14.42 3.86
CA ASP A 325 22.93 13.22 4.49
C ASP A 325 21.48 12.84 4.03
N ARG A 326 21.10 13.28 2.83
CA ARG A 326 19.80 12.96 2.20
C ARG A 326 19.97 12.30 0.84
N ASP A 327 18.95 11.59 0.39
CA ASP A 327 18.88 11.03 -0.97
C ASP A 327 18.59 12.14 -1.98
N VAL A 328 19.65 12.61 -2.67
CA VAL A 328 19.60 13.76 -3.57
C VAL A 328 20.07 13.37 -4.96
N ILE A 329 19.26 13.73 -5.96
CA ILE A 329 19.66 13.72 -7.36
C ILE A 329 19.91 15.17 -7.80
N GLY A 330 21.14 15.49 -8.17
CA GLY A 330 21.47 16.77 -8.79
C GLY A 330 21.05 16.80 -10.26
N ILE A 331 20.23 17.76 -10.62
CA ILE A 331 19.75 17.95 -11.99
C ILE A 331 20.39 19.21 -12.57
N VAL A 332 21.33 19.03 -13.51
CA VAL A 332 21.92 20.12 -14.27
C VAL A 332 21.04 20.36 -15.49
N ASN A 333 20.18 21.38 -15.38
CA ASN A 333 19.24 21.75 -16.42
C ASN A 333 19.86 22.72 -17.43
N LYS A 334 19.20 22.91 -18.58
CA LYS A 334 19.62 23.73 -19.72
C LYS A 334 20.89 23.20 -20.41
N SER A 335 20.95 21.86 -20.56
CA SER A 335 22.06 21.19 -21.28
C SER A 335 22.15 21.58 -22.76
N ASP A 336 21.08 22.15 -23.31
CA ASP A 336 21.03 22.75 -24.64
C ASP A 336 21.91 24.04 -24.77
N LEU A 337 22.35 24.62 -23.66
CA LEU A 337 23.18 25.81 -23.63
C LEU A 337 24.65 25.48 -23.27
N PRO A 338 25.63 26.36 -23.61
CA PRO A 338 27.02 26.15 -23.22
C PRO A 338 27.19 26.04 -21.70
N SER A 339 27.80 24.94 -21.25
CA SER A 339 28.04 24.69 -19.83
C SER A 339 29.01 25.69 -19.21
N LYS A 340 28.62 26.25 -18.04
CA LYS A 340 29.43 27.10 -17.18
C LYS A 340 29.42 26.63 -15.72
N ALA A 341 28.58 25.70 -15.37
CA ALA A 341 28.50 25.13 -14.01
C ALA A 341 29.75 24.29 -13.71
N ASP A 342 30.22 24.37 -12.47
CA ASP A 342 31.30 23.51 -11.98
C ASP A 342 30.74 22.08 -11.72
N ILE A 343 30.77 21.27 -12.78
CA ILE A 343 30.24 19.92 -12.79
C ILE A 343 31.05 19.00 -11.89
N ASP A 344 32.36 19.19 -11.81
CA ASP A 344 33.24 18.37 -10.98
C ASP A 344 32.92 18.58 -9.49
N TYR A 345 32.63 19.81 -9.10
CA TYR A 345 32.19 20.14 -7.75
C TYR A 345 30.83 19.47 -7.42
N LEU A 346 29.86 19.52 -8.34
CA LEU A 346 28.56 18.86 -8.14
C LEU A 346 28.73 17.35 -8.01
N LYS A 347 29.51 16.69 -8.86
CA LYS A 347 29.80 15.26 -8.81
C LYS A 347 30.58 14.84 -7.57
N ALA A 348 31.40 15.71 -7.01
CA ALA A 348 32.14 15.47 -5.77
C ALA A 348 31.20 15.57 -4.53
N THR A 349 30.14 16.39 -4.63
CA THR A 349 29.25 16.69 -3.50
C THR A 349 28.01 15.79 -3.49
N LEU A 350 27.49 15.40 -4.67
CA LEU A 350 26.27 14.62 -4.84
C LEU A 350 26.59 13.24 -5.39
N SER A 351 25.92 12.23 -4.86
CA SER A 351 26.09 10.82 -5.28
C SER A 351 25.61 10.58 -6.72
N LYS A 352 24.64 11.36 -7.20
CA LYS A 352 24.06 11.23 -8.53
C LYS A 352 23.83 12.61 -9.15
N VAL A 353 24.31 12.80 -10.40
CA VAL A 353 24.10 14.03 -11.18
C VAL A 353 23.62 13.65 -12.58
N VAL A 354 22.52 14.27 -13.01
CA VAL A 354 21.88 14.04 -14.32
C VAL A 354 21.82 15.35 -15.09
N PHE A 355 22.04 15.30 -16.40
CA PHE A 355 21.97 16.44 -17.30
C PHE A 355 20.68 16.38 -18.10
N ILE A 356 19.93 17.48 -18.12
CA ILE A 356 18.68 17.57 -18.87
C ILE A 356 18.55 18.91 -19.59
N SER A 357 17.75 18.93 -20.66
CA SER A 357 17.10 20.14 -21.12
C SER A 357 15.60 20.00 -20.93
N ALA A 358 15.09 20.51 -19.83
CA ALA A 358 13.66 20.43 -19.53
C ALA A 358 12.79 21.16 -20.58
N LYS A 359 13.37 22.10 -21.32
CA LYS A 359 12.71 22.82 -22.39
C LYS A 359 12.59 21.99 -23.67
N GLU A 360 13.65 21.27 -24.04
CA GLU A 360 13.71 20.47 -25.27
C GLU A 360 13.28 19.01 -25.04
N GLY A 361 13.05 18.59 -23.78
CA GLY A 361 12.66 17.24 -23.41
C GLY A 361 13.83 16.24 -23.43
N GLU A 362 15.08 16.72 -23.37
CA GLU A 362 16.27 15.86 -23.38
C GLU A 362 16.68 15.41 -21.97
N GLY A 363 17.23 14.20 -21.84
CA GLY A 363 17.73 13.65 -20.57
C GLY A 363 16.63 12.96 -19.72
N GLU A 364 15.47 12.70 -20.31
CA GLU A 364 14.32 12.08 -19.68
C GLU A 364 14.61 10.64 -19.20
N GLU A 365 15.17 9.82 -20.08
CA GLU A 365 15.47 8.42 -19.78
C GLU A 365 16.55 8.31 -18.68
N GLU A 366 17.58 9.17 -18.73
CA GLU A 366 18.65 9.24 -17.73
C GLU A 366 18.11 9.66 -16.37
N LEU A 367 17.19 10.64 -16.32
CA LEU A 367 16.54 11.07 -15.09
C LEU A 367 15.67 9.96 -14.50
N THR A 368 14.87 9.31 -15.32
CA THR A 368 14.03 8.16 -14.92
C THR A 368 14.89 7.06 -14.31
N LYS A 369 15.95 6.66 -14.99
CA LYS A 369 16.88 5.63 -14.50
C LYS A 369 17.57 6.04 -13.21
N ALA A 370 17.99 7.31 -13.09
CA ALA A 370 18.60 7.83 -11.88
C ALA A 370 17.65 7.77 -10.67
N ILE A 371 16.36 8.06 -10.87
CA ILE A 371 15.33 7.97 -9.84
C ILE A 371 15.09 6.51 -9.44
N GLU A 372 14.95 5.61 -10.41
CA GLU A 372 14.74 4.18 -10.13
C GLU A 372 15.93 3.55 -9.38
N GLU A 373 17.17 3.90 -9.77
CA GLU A 373 18.37 3.45 -9.09
C GLU A 373 18.50 4.02 -7.67
N ALA A 374 18.20 5.31 -7.45
CA ALA A 374 18.25 5.93 -6.13
C ALA A 374 17.24 5.30 -5.16
N LEU A 375 16.07 4.90 -5.66
CA LEU A 375 15.02 4.26 -4.89
C LEU A 375 15.14 2.72 -4.84
N GLY A 376 16.13 2.14 -5.53
CA GLY A 376 16.38 0.69 -5.59
C GLY A 376 15.24 -0.10 -6.26
N THR A 377 14.41 0.56 -7.08
CA THR A 377 13.24 -0.05 -7.72
C THR A 377 13.56 -0.73 -9.04
N ASP A 378 14.74 -0.47 -9.61
CA ASP A 378 15.24 -1.03 -10.86
C ASP A 378 15.43 -2.57 -10.81
N LYS A 379 15.67 -3.13 -9.61
CA LYS A 379 15.96 -4.56 -9.38
C LYS A 379 14.83 -5.32 -8.72
N ILE A 380 13.68 -4.68 -8.49
CA ILE A 380 12.57 -5.31 -7.78
C ILE A 380 11.73 -6.17 -8.73
N ASP A 381 11.59 -7.44 -8.38
CA ASP A 381 10.61 -8.35 -8.98
C ASP A 381 9.32 -8.32 -8.15
N THR A 382 8.33 -7.57 -8.62
CA THR A 382 7.03 -7.40 -7.96
C THR A 382 6.14 -8.64 -7.95
N SER A 383 6.56 -9.73 -8.59
CA SER A 383 5.87 -11.02 -8.50
C SER A 383 6.27 -11.84 -7.26
N GLN A 384 7.39 -11.47 -6.62
CA GLN A 384 7.87 -12.12 -5.41
C GLN A 384 7.19 -11.57 -4.16
N ALA A 385 7.32 -12.34 -3.05
CA ALA A 385 6.89 -11.89 -1.73
C ALA A 385 7.63 -10.61 -1.32
N MET A 386 6.88 -9.60 -0.92
CA MET A 386 7.40 -8.32 -0.42
C MET A 386 6.61 -7.87 0.80
N ILE A 387 7.28 -7.20 1.71
CA ILE A 387 6.64 -6.40 2.77
C ILE A 387 6.52 -4.96 2.28
N THR A 388 5.35 -4.36 2.46
CA THR A 388 5.04 -3.03 1.93
C THR A 388 4.47 -2.09 2.99
N THR A 389 4.00 -2.63 4.13
CA THR A 389 3.44 -1.83 5.22
C THR A 389 4.38 -1.79 6.42
N GLU A 390 4.32 -0.69 7.18
CA GLU A 390 5.13 -0.49 8.38
C GLU A 390 4.84 -1.57 9.45
N ARG A 391 3.59 -1.99 9.56
CA ARG A 391 3.19 -3.08 10.45
C ARG A 391 3.92 -4.39 10.10
N GLN A 392 3.95 -4.75 8.79
CA GLN A 392 4.65 -5.94 8.32
C GLN A 392 6.16 -5.84 8.59
N ARG A 393 6.76 -4.65 8.41
CA ARG A 393 8.17 -4.38 8.72
C ARG A 393 8.46 -4.62 10.20
N VAL A 394 7.69 -4.00 11.08
CA VAL A 394 7.86 -4.15 12.53
C VAL A 394 7.74 -5.61 12.99
N CYS A 395 6.75 -6.35 12.49
CA CYS A 395 6.62 -7.78 12.80
C CYS A 395 7.84 -8.58 12.31
N THR A 396 8.37 -8.25 11.12
CA THR A 396 9.54 -8.93 10.54
C THR A 396 10.81 -8.61 11.33
N GLU A 397 11.02 -7.36 11.72
CA GLU A 397 12.16 -6.93 12.57
C GLU A 397 12.12 -7.59 13.94
N LYS A 398 10.93 -7.66 14.56
CA LYS A 398 10.74 -8.36 15.84
C LYS A 398 11.10 -9.85 15.72
N ALA A 399 10.62 -10.53 14.69
CA ALA A 399 10.98 -11.92 14.45
C ALA A 399 12.49 -12.09 14.24
N LEU A 400 13.12 -11.19 13.50
CA LEU A 400 14.56 -11.21 13.24
C LEU A 400 15.36 -11.03 14.53
N SER A 401 14.99 -10.07 15.39
CA SER A 401 15.63 -9.86 16.72
C SER A 401 15.54 -11.12 17.59
N CYS A 402 14.37 -11.77 17.66
CA CYS A 402 14.21 -13.01 18.41
C CYS A 402 15.10 -14.15 17.87
N LEU A 403 15.30 -14.23 16.54
CA LEU A 403 16.20 -15.23 15.94
C LEU A 403 17.68 -14.92 16.21
N GLU A 404 18.07 -13.66 16.30
CA GLU A 404 19.41 -13.25 16.71
C GLU A 404 19.67 -13.63 18.17
N GLU A 405 18.72 -13.36 19.06
CA GLU A 405 18.77 -13.81 20.45
C GLU A 405 18.86 -15.34 20.57
N ALA A 406 18.11 -16.09 19.73
CA ALA A 406 18.19 -17.55 19.69
C ALA A 406 19.58 -18.06 19.26
N LEU A 407 20.20 -17.42 18.26
CA LEU A 407 21.56 -17.75 17.79
C LEU A 407 22.60 -17.44 18.86
N ASP A 408 22.48 -16.31 19.54
CA ASP A 408 23.39 -15.95 20.62
C ASP A 408 23.25 -16.90 21.81
N ALA A 409 22.02 -17.24 22.21
CA ALA A 409 21.76 -18.24 23.25
C ALA A 409 22.37 -19.61 22.89
N LEU A 410 22.25 -20.05 21.64
CA LEU A 410 22.86 -21.29 21.14
C LEU A 410 24.40 -21.23 21.18
N ASN A 411 24.99 -20.11 20.77
CA ASN A 411 26.45 -19.94 20.73
C ASN A 411 27.09 -19.92 22.14
N ILE A 412 26.40 -19.39 23.14
CA ILE A 412 26.89 -19.38 24.54
C ILE A 412 26.50 -20.63 25.33
N GLY A 413 25.82 -21.60 24.70
CA GLY A 413 25.46 -22.89 25.29
C GLY A 413 24.34 -22.82 26.32
N MET A 414 23.34 -21.97 26.12
CA MET A 414 22.11 -21.93 26.93
C MET A 414 21.29 -23.22 26.77
N THR A 415 20.37 -23.44 27.68
CA THR A 415 19.45 -24.59 27.63
C THR A 415 18.53 -24.54 26.42
N MET A 416 18.11 -25.70 25.90
CA MET A 416 17.20 -25.79 24.74
C MET A 416 15.88 -25.07 25.00
N ASP A 417 15.37 -25.09 26.23
CA ASP A 417 14.14 -24.36 26.61
C ASP A 417 14.30 -22.85 26.41
N ALA A 418 15.43 -22.27 26.80
CA ALA A 418 15.69 -20.84 26.63
C ALA A 418 15.76 -20.47 25.14
N ILE A 419 16.39 -21.31 24.31
CA ILE A 419 16.46 -21.12 22.85
C ILE A 419 15.05 -21.25 22.25
N ASN A 420 14.26 -22.24 22.71
CA ASN A 420 12.90 -22.45 22.22
C ASN A 420 11.98 -21.25 22.47
N VAL A 421 12.09 -20.60 23.61
CA VAL A 421 11.34 -19.37 23.92
C VAL A 421 11.58 -18.26 22.87
N CYS A 422 12.83 -18.07 22.46
CA CYS A 422 13.17 -17.11 21.41
C CYS A 422 12.57 -17.50 20.05
N ILE A 423 12.62 -18.79 19.70
CA ILE A 423 12.05 -19.32 18.45
C ILE A 423 10.52 -19.16 18.45
N GLU A 424 9.85 -19.50 19.55
CA GLU A 424 8.40 -19.34 19.68
C GLU A 424 8.00 -17.86 19.57
N SER A 425 8.77 -16.95 20.18
CA SER A 425 8.54 -15.51 20.07
C SER A 425 8.70 -15.02 18.60
N ALA A 426 9.66 -15.56 17.86
CA ALA A 426 9.81 -15.26 16.44
C ALA A 426 8.61 -15.78 15.62
N VAL A 427 8.14 -17.02 15.88
CA VAL A 427 6.94 -17.58 15.25
C VAL A 427 5.71 -16.72 15.57
N GLU A 428 5.53 -16.28 16.80
CA GLU A 428 4.41 -15.41 17.17
C GLU A 428 4.42 -14.09 16.40
N ALA A 429 5.57 -13.44 16.25
CA ALA A 429 5.70 -12.22 15.46
C ALA A 429 5.35 -12.45 13.98
N LEU A 430 5.73 -13.59 13.40
CA LEU A 430 5.37 -13.94 12.01
C LEU A 430 3.88 -14.30 11.86
N LEU A 431 3.27 -14.94 12.87
CA LEU A 431 1.83 -15.20 12.88
C LEU A 431 1.01 -13.92 13.09
N GLU A 432 1.55 -12.95 13.83
CA GLU A 432 0.97 -11.59 13.95
C GLU A 432 1.00 -10.86 12.60
N LEU A 433 2.07 -11.00 11.81
CA LEU A 433 2.20 -10.42 10.47
C LEU A 433 1.05 -10.86 9.56
N THR A 434 0.76 -12.16 9.49
CA THR A 434 -0.34 -12.72 8.67
C THR A 434 -1.72 -12.60 9.34
N GLY A 435 -1.78 -12.17 10.61
CA GLY A 435 -3.03 -12.01 11.34
C GLY A 435 -3.54 -13.29 12.03
N LYS A 436 -2.85 -14.43 11.92
CA LYS A 436 -3.26 -15.70 12.57
C LYS A 436 -3.25 -15.62 14.10
N LYS A 437 -2.46 -14.68 14.67
CA LYS A 437 -2.41 -14.34 16.11
C LYS A 437 -2.49 -12.82 16.35
N ALA A 438 -3.15 -12.08 15.45
CA ALA A 438 -3.27 -10.63 15.63
C ALA A 438 -4.21 -10.29 16.79
N ARG A 439 -3.85 -9.26 17.56
CA ARG A 439 -4.71 -8.69 18.60
C ARG A 439 -5.86 -7.93 17.95
N GLU A 440 -7.04 -7.95 18.57
CA GLU A 440 -8.23 -7.25 18.08
C GLU A 440 -7.96 -5.76 17.77
N ALA A 441 -7.24 -5.07 18.64
CA ALA A 441 -6.87 -3.66 18.44
C ALA A 441 -6.04 -3.43 17.16
N VAL A 442 -5.15 -4.36 16.79
CA VAL A 442 -4.37 -4.27 15.55
C VAL A 442 -5.27 -4.48 14.33
N VAL A 443 -6.19 -5.42 14.42
CA VAL A 443 -7.19 -5.69 13.38
C VAL A 443 -8.05 -4.44 13.17
N ASP A 444 -8.57 -3.85 14.24
CA ASP A 444 -9.40 -2.64 14.18
C ASP A 444 -8.64 -1.45 13.59
N GLU A 445 -7.38 -1.26 13.95
CA GLU A 445 -6.53 -0.21 13.41
C GLU A 445 -6.35 -0.36 11.89
N VAL A 446 -6.02 -1.57 11.42
CA VAL A 446 -5.85 -1.84 9.98
C VAL A 446 -7.13 -1.50 9.21
N PHE A 447 -8.31 -1.96 9.70
CA PHE A 447 -9.57 -1.75 8.97
C PHE A 447 -10.13 -0.33 9.10
N SER A 448 -9.74 0.45 10.12
CA SER A 448 -10.13 1.85 10.28
C SER A 448 -9.68 2.74 9.12
N GLN A 449 -8.60 2.35 8.44
CA GLN A 449 -8.02 3.08 7.30
C GLN A 449 -8.71 2.79 5.97
N PHE A 450 -9.68 1.87 5.94
CA PHE A 450 -10.39 1.47 4.73
C PHE A 450 -11.54 2.43 4.39
N CYS A 451 -11.92 2.43 3.11
CA CYS A 451 -13.13 3.12 2.69
C CYS A 451 -14.39 2.38 3.14
N VAL A 452 -15.49 3.11 3.40
CA VAL A 452 -16.82 2.54 3.62
C VAL A 452 -17.28 1.83 2.34
N GLY A 453 -17.75 0.57 2.47
CA GLY A 453 -18.17 -0.25 1.32
C GLY A 453 -17.14 -1.30 0.89
N LYS A 454 -15.97 -1.34 1.59
CA LYS A 454 -14.92 -2.36 1.46
C LYS A 454 -14.71 -3.14 2.74
#